data_3b3d6c61fc4eace351b1c66f91d207e8
#
_entry.id   3b3d6c61fc4eace351b1c66f91d207e8
#
_cell.length_a   1.000
_cell.length_b   1.000
_cell.length_c   1.000
_cell.angle_alpha   90.00
_cell.angle_beta   90.00
_cell.angle_gamma   90.00
#
_symmetry.space_group_name_H-M   'P 1'
#
loop_
_entity.id
_entity.type
_entity.pdbx_description
1 polymer ?
#
loop_
_entity_poly.entity_id
_entity_poly.type
_entity_poly.pdbx_seq_one_letter_code
_entity_poly.pdbx_strand_id
1 'polypeptide(L)'
;MDYFLGIDVGTGSARVGLFDATGLLVAHHSHPIEIWQPRDNFVEQSSDNIWEAICHCCKLVREKSKVDTSSIRGVGFDATCSLVLVDSNGDCVSIDLEGDDKRNVIVWMDHRALSETTRLNSLCEKYSVFDFIGGKISPEMQIPKLVWIKNNLPSSWKRTAHFLDLPDYLTYRATGNLDRSLCSLTCKWTYLSHEAKSNELGWHSDFLNAANLGELVDEDYIRIGQTVRPMGESIGGGLCDLAAKELGLKVGTKVGVSIIDAHAGGIGMLGMSQGGQCPDWNRRLALIGGTSSCHMAVASERRAIPGVWGPYYSAMV
;
A
#
# COMPACT_ATOMS: atom_id res chain seq x y z
N MET A 1 -22.94 -19.37 -8.22
CA MET A 1 -21.51 -19.53 -7.95
C MET A 1 -20.99 -18.18 -7.48
N ASP A 2 -20.16 -18.15 -6.46
CA ASP A 2 -19.59 -16.89 -5.95
C ASP A 2 -18.31 -16.56 -6.67
N TYR A 3 -18.08 -15.25 -6.90
CA TYR A 3 -16.90 -14.72 -7.59
C TYR A 3 -16.23 -13.63 -6.75
N PHE A 4 -14.95 -13.42 -7.01
CA PHE A 4 -14.12 -12.42 -6.34
C PHE A 4 -13.30 -11.65 -7.37
N LEU A 5 -13.15 -10.35 -7.15
CA LEU A 5 -12.38 -9.47 -8.02
C LEU A 5 -11.05 -9.14 -7.32
N GLY A 6 -9.95 -9.46 -7.97
CA GLY A 6 -8.61 -9.03 -7.59
C GLY A 6 -8.16 -7.85 -8.44
N ILE A 7 -7.67 -6.79 -7.81
CA ILE A 7 -7.19 -5.57 -8.45
C ILE A 7 -5.75 -5.33 -8.02
N ASP A 8 -4.84 -5.41 -8.99
CA ASP A 8 -3.41 -5.26 -8.80
C ASP A 8 -2.93 -4.02 -9.57
N VAL A 9 -2.26 -3.10 -8.86
CA VAL A 9 -1.68 -1.89 -9.43
C VAL A 9 -0.16 -1.94 -9.31
N GLY A 10 0.48 -2.42 -10.36
CA GLY A 10 1.94 -2.38 -10.48
C GLY A 10 2.43 -1.00 -10.95
N THR A 11 3.74 -0.88 -11.16
CA THR A 11 4.38 0.39 -11.54
C THR A 11 3.86 0.98 -12.85
N GLY A 12 3.58 0.15 -13.85
CA GLY A 12 3.22 0.62 -15.21
C GLY A 12 1.81 0.28 -15.67
N SER A 13 1.01 -0.43 -14.87
CA SER A 13 -0.33 -0.86 -15.27
C SER A 13 -1.22 -1.23 -14.09
N ALA A 14 -2.52 -1.02 -14.26
CA ALA A 14 -3.56 -1.62 -13.44
C ALA A 14 -4.04 -2.93 -14.09
N ARG A 15 -4.27 -3.95 -13.29
CA ARG A 15 -4.72 -5.28 -13.70
C ARG A 15 -5.91 -5.70 -12.86
N VAL A 16 -6.91 -6.29 -13.51
CA VAL A 16 -8.10 -6.80 -12.83
C VAL A 16 -8.34 -8.23 -13.26
N GLY A 17 -8.54 -9.12 -12.29
CA GLY A 17 -8.88 -10.52 -12.48
C GLY A 17 -10.16 -10.89 -11.75
N LEU A 18 -11.05 -11.60 -12.43
CA LEU A 18 -12.23 -12.21 -11.84
C LEU A 18 -11.98 -13.70 -11.62
N PHE A 19 -12.14 -14.14 -10.38
CA PHE A 19 -11.91 -15.51 -9.96
C PHE A 19 -13.20 -16.13 -9.42
N ASP A 20 -13.42 -17.41 -9.64
CA ASP A 20 -14.46 -18.16 -8.95
C ASP A 20 -14.01 -18.58 -7.53
N ALA A 21 -14.93 -19.17 -6.76
CA ALA A 21 -14.67 -19.62 -5.39
C ALA A 21 -13.63 -20.76 -5.29
N THR A 22 -13.22 -21.38 -6.41
CA THR A 22 -12.14 -22.37 -6.44
C THR A 22 -10.76 -21.77 -6.71
N GLY A 23 -10.72 -20.45 -7.01
CA GLY A 23 -9.51 -19.73 -7.41
C GLY A 23 -9.22 -19.78 -8.92
N LEU A 24 -10.13 -20.31 -9.73
CA LEU A 24 -9.98 -20.31 -11.18
C LEU A 24 -10.19 -18.91 -11.76
N LEU A 25 -9.23 -18.44 -12.55
CA LEU A 25 -9.32 -17.17 -13.27
C LEU A 25 -10.32 -17.28 -14.43
N VAL A 26 -11.44 -16.53 -14.33
CA VAL A 26 -12.54 -16.52 -15.29
C VAL A 26 -12.30 -15.51 -16.42
N ALA A 27 -11.86 -14.31 -16.05
CA ALA A 27 -11.56 -13.23 -16.98
C ALA A 27 -10.52 -12.29 -16.37
N HIS A 28 -9.74 -11.65 -17.23
CA HIS A 28 -8.81 -10.61 -16.80
C HIS A 28 -8.63 -9.54 -17.87
N HIS A 29 -8.19 -8.35 -17.43
CA HIS A 29 -7.75 -7.27 -18.29
C HIS A 29 -6.63 -6.46 -17.62
N SER A 30 -5.80 -5.82 -18.43
CA SER A 30 -4.73 -4.91 -18.00
C SER A 30 -4.80 -3.61 -18.79
N HIS A 31 -4.54 -2.49 -18.13
CA HIS A 31 -4.50 -1.16 -18.75
C HIS A 31 -3.27 -0.41 -18.26
N PRO A 32 -2.50 0.28 -19.15
CA PRO A 32 -1.36 1.08 -18.75
C PRO A 32 -1.80 2.27 -17.89
N ILE A 33 -0.91 2.73 -17.01
CA ILE A 33 -1.06 3.95 -16.23
C ILE A 33 0.06 4.92 -16.56
N GLU A 34 -0.21 6.21 -16.39
CA GLU A 34 0.75 7.26 -16.72
C GLU A 34 1.84 7.37 -15.65
N ILE A 35 3.07 7.62 -16.10
CA ILE A 35 4.24 7.83 -15.26
C ILE A 35 4.97 9.07 -15.75
N TRP A 36 5.28 9.97 -14.84
CA TRP A 36 6.10 11.15 -15.11
C TRP A 36 7.46 11.03 -14.45
N GLN A 37 8.50 11.43 -15.17
CA GLN A 37 9.87 11.53 -14.65
C GLN A 37 10.40 12.94 -14.96
N PRO A 38 9.96 13.97 -14.20
CA PRO A 38 10.26 15.37 -14.50
C PRO A 38 11.75 15.70 -14.37
N ARG A 39 12.49 14.93 -13.59
CA ARG A 39 13.94 15.02 -13.39
C ARG A 39 14.51 13.73 -12.81
N ASP A 40 15.84 13.66 -12.72
CA ASP A 40 16.53 12.51 -12.11
C ASP A 40 16.02 12.23 -10.69
N ASN A 41 15.84 10.96 -10.35
CA ASN A 41 15.34 10.47 -9.07
C ASN A 41 13.86 10.79 -8.76
N PHE A 42 13.14 11.50 -9.63
CA PHE A 42 11.71 11.79 -9.45
C PHE A 42 10.88 10.88 -10.33
N VAL A 43 9.93 10.19 -9.71
CA VAL A 43 8.96 9.33 -10.42
C VAL A 43 7.59 9.58 -9.82
N GLU A 44 6.66 10.04 -10.64
CA GLU A 44 5.36 10.54 -10.23
C GLU A 44 4.23 9.84 -10.97
N GLN A 45 3.08 9.73 -10.33
CA GLN A 45 1.84 9.20 -10.91
C GLN A 45 0.64 10.03 -10.45
N SER A 46 -0.52 9.72 -11.03
CA SER A 46 -1.83 10.27 -10.67
C SER A 46 -2.70 9.17 -10.07
N SER A 47 -3.21 9.40 -8.89
CA SER A 47 -4.17 8.47 -8.28
C SER A 47 -5.49 8.41 -9.04
N ASP A 48 -5.91 9.51 -9.69
CA ASP A 48 -7.10 9.54 -10.55
C ASP A 48 -6.89 8.72 -11.83
N ASN A 49 -5.74 8.87 -12.50
CA ASN A 49 -5.41 8.06 -13.67
C ASN A 49 -5.35 6.56 -13.34
N ILE A 50 -4.79 6.22 -12.17
CA ILE A 50 -4.78 4.83 -11.67
C ILE A 50 -6.22 4.33 -11.48
N TRP A 51 -7.08 5.11 -10.83
CA TRP A 51 -8.48 4.72 -10.60
C TRP A 51 -9.28 4.57 -11.90
N GLU A 52 -9.09 5.48 -12.85
CA GLU A 52 -9.67 5.38 -14.20
C GLU A 52 -9.26 4.10 -14.92
N ALA A 53 -7.97 3.73 -14.84
CA ALA A 53 -7.45 2.49 -15.41
C ALA A 53 -8.09 1.25 -14.76
N ILE A 54 -8.28 1.26 -13.44
CA ILE A 54 -9.00 0.20 -12.70
C ILE A 54 -10.45 0.10 -13.18
N CYS A 55 -11.16 1.22 -13.28
CA CYS A 55 -12.56 1.26 -13.76
C CYS A 55 -12.68 0.71 -15.18
N HIS A 56 -11.75 1.09 -16.07
CA HIS A 56 -11.68 0.57 -17.42
C HIS A 56 -11.49 -0.96 -17.43
N CYS A 57 -10.54 -1.48 -16.66
CA CYS A 57 -10.32 -2.92 -16.55
C CYS A 57 -11.53 -3.66 -15.98
N CYS A 58 -12.17 -3.14 -14.93
CA CYS A 58 -13.37 -3.73 -14.34
C CYS A 58 -14.51 -3.84 -15.35
N LYS A 59 -14.72 -2.79 -16.15
CA LYS A 59 -15.72 -2.79 -17.23
C LYS A 59 -15.47 -3.94 -18.22
N LEU A 60 -14.25 -4.05 -18.75
CA LEU A 60 -13.91 -5.07 -19.75
C LEU A 60 -13.92 -6.50 -19.18
N VAL A 61 -13.52 -6.69 -17.93
CA VAL A 61 -13.62 -8.00 -17.25
C VAL A 61 -15.07 -8.44 -17.10
N ARG A 62 -15.98 -7.52 -16.73
CA ARG A 62 -17.42 -7.82 -16.62
C ARG A 62 -18.03 -8.16 -17.99
N GLU A 63 -17.73 -7.37 -19.01
CA GLU A 63 -18.20 -7.61 -20.38
C GLU A 63 -17.72 -8.96 -20.93
N LYS A 64 -16.46 -9.33 -20.65
CA LYS A 64 -15.84 -10.59 -21.09
C LYS A 64 -16.39 -11.80 -20.34
N SER A 65 -16.53 -11.70 -19.01
CA SER A 65 -16.99 -12.81 -18.18
C SER A 65 -18.49 -13.08 -18.29
N LYS A 66 -19.30 -12.03 -18.56
CA LYS A 66 -20.77 -12.06 -18.53
C LYS A 66 -21.34 -12.55 -17.19
N VAL A 67 -20.56 -12.49 -16.12
CA VAL A 67 -21.01 -12.87 -14.78
C VAL A 67 -21.95 -11.79 -14.22
N ASP A 68 -23.05 -12.21 -13.61
CA ASP A 68 -23.92 -11.29 -12.88
C ASP A 68 -23.16 -10.66 -11.71
N THR A 69 -23.11 -9.33 -11.68
CA THR A 69 -22.42 -8.57 -10.63
C THR A 69 -22.94 -8.87 -9.23
N SER A 70 -24.19 -9.38 -9.12
CA SER A 70 -24.74 -9.85 -7.85
C SER A 70 -24.05 -11.08 -7.27
N SER A 71 -23.30 -11.79 -8.09
CA SER A 71 -22.50 -12.95 -7.70
C SER A 71 -21.08 -12.60 -7.29
N ILE A 72 -20.63 -11.35 -7.47
CA ILE A 72 -19.32 -10.86 -7.02
C ILE A 72 -19.43 -10.51 -5.54
N ARG A 73 -18.76 -11.29 -4.69
CA ARG A 73 -18.87 -11.23 -3.23
C ARG A 73 -17.86 -10.32 -2.57
N GLY A 74 -16.73 -10.11 -3.22
CA GLY A 74 -15.67 -9.28 -2.65
C GLY A 74 -14.69 -8.75 -3.68
N VAL A 75 -14.02 -7.68 -3.27
CA VAL A 75 -12.95 -7.01 -4.01
C VAL A 75 -11.72 -6.96 -3.10
N GLY A 76 -10.58 -7.39 -3.62
CA GLY A 76 -9.27 -7.22 -2.99
C GLY A 76 -8.41 -6.29 -3.82
N PHE A 77 -7.67 -5.41 -3.14
CA PHE A 77 -6.70 -4.52 -3.76
C PHE A 77 -5.29 -4.88 -3.31
N ASP A 78 -4.39 -4.96 -4.26
CA ASP A 78 -2.98 -4.84 -4.00
C ASP A 78 -2.35 -3.77 -4.92
N ALA A 79 -1.28 -3.16 -4.46
CA ALA A 79 -0.58 -2.13 -5.23
C ALA A 79 0.87 -1.98 -4.78
N THR A 80 1.67 -1.30 -5.63
CA THR A 80 2.96 -0.77 -5.22
C THR A 80 2.82 0.13 -4.00
N CYS A 81 3.82 0.11 -3.12
CA CYS A 81 3.89 0.97 -1.93
C CYS A 81 4.27 2.42 -2.27
N SER A 82 3.55 3.04 -3.20
CA SER A 82 3.71 4.44 -3.58
C SER A 82 2.97 5.36 -2.62
N LEU A 83 3.50 6.56 -2.36
CA LEU A 83 2.91 7.53 -1.42
C LEU A 83 1.91 8.42 -2.14
N VAL A 84 0.66 8.46 -1.66
CA VAL A 84 -0.44 9.27 -2.18
C VAL A 84 -0.80 10.37 -1.19
N LEU A 85 -0.99 11.59 -1.69
CA LEU A 85 -1.42 12.75 -0.91
C LEU A 85 -2.83 13.17 -1.30
N VAL A 86 -3.71 13.30 -0.30
CA VAL A 86 -5.07 13.83 -0.48
C VAL A 86 -5.43 14.82 0.63
N ASP A 87 -6.32 15.76 0.32
CA ASP A 87 -6.88 16.69 1.29
C ASP A 87 -8.07 16.08 2.07
N SER A 88 -8.73 16.89 2.89
CA SER A 88 -9.85 16.45 3.72
C SER A 88 -11.10 16.04 2.94
N ASN A 89 -11.22 16.44 1.67
CA ASN A 89 -12.31 16.03 0.80
C ASN A 89 -11.96 14.75 0.00
N GLY A 90 -10.69 14.30 0.07
CA GLY A 90 -10.15 13.23 -0.74
C GLY A 90 -9.63 13.70 -2.11
N ASP A 91 -9.56 15.02 -2.33
CA ASP A 91 -9.04 15.59 -3.56
C ASP A 91 -7.50 15.51 -3.58
N CYS A 92 -6.93 15.39 -4.78
CA CYS A 92 -5.49 15.26 -4.99
C CYS A 92 -4.71 16.47 -4.45
N VAL A 93 -3.58 16.23 -3.80
CA VAL A 93 -2.63 17.26 -3.37
C VAL A 93 -1.31 17.05 -4.08
N SER A 94 -0.85 18.08 -4.80
CA SER A 94 0.35 18.00 -5.64
C SER A 94 1.62 17.61 -4.89
N ILE A 95 2.37 16.70 -5.49
CA ILE A 95 3.78 16.40 -5.15
C ILE A 95 4.74 16.96 -6.19
N ASP A 96 4.20 17.58 -7.21
CA ASP A 96 4.94 18.25 -8.27
C ASP A 96 5.42 19.63 -7.83
N LEU A 97 6.65 19.99 -8.22
CA LEU A 97 7.26 21.27 -7.87
C LEU A 97 6.62 22.47 -8.58
N GLU A 98 5.89 22.23 -9.67
CA GLU A 98 5.14 23.25 -10.41
C GLU A 98 3.69 23.38 -9.92
N GLY A 99 3.25 22.48 -9.03
CA GLY A 99 1.95 22.53 -8.36
C GLY A 99 0.80 21.91 -9.14
N ASP A 100 1.06 20.97 -10.05
CA ASP A 100 0.03 20.23 -10.77
C ASP A 100 -0.59 19.17 -9.82
N ASP A 101 -1.81 19.42 -9.36
CA ASP A 101 -2.55 18.53 -8.45
C ASP A 101 -2.86 17.15 -9.07
N LYS A 102 -2.83 17.00 -10.38
CA LYS A 102 -2.97 15.68 -11.01
C LYS A 102 -1.83 14.74 -10.65
N ARG A 103 -0.65 15.26 -10.34
CA ARG A 103 0.50 14.49 -9.88
C ARG A 103 0.56 14.51 -8.37
N ASN A 104 -0.11 13.54 -7.73
CA ASN A 104 -0.25 13.43 -6.28
C ASN A 104 0.36 12.15 -5.71
N VAL A 105 1.06 11.35 -6.52
CA VAL A 105 1.66 10.08 -6.12
C VAL A 105 3.16 10.09 -6.30
N ILE A 106 3.93 9.93 -5.21
CA ILE A 106 5.36 9.64 -5.26
C ILE A 106 5.53 8.13 -5.39
N VAL A 107 6.04 7.66 -6.52
CA VAL A 107 6.20 6.23 -6.80
C VAL A 107 7.18 5.59 -5.83
N TRP A 108 7.01 4.30 -5.53
CA TRP A 108 7.85 3.55 -4.58
C TRP A 108 9.35 3.68 -4.88
N MET A 109 9.75 3.60 -6.15
CA MET A 109 11.14 3.70 -6.62
C MET A 109 11.67 5.13 -6.80
N ASP A 110 10.91 6.13 -6.35
CA ASP A 110 11.34 7.53 -6.35
C ASP A 110 12.40 7.75 -5.27
N HIS A 111 13.51 8.34 -5.64
CA HIS A 111 14.66 8.57 -4.77
C HIS A 111 14.90 10.06 -4.47
N ARG A 112 13.88 10.93 -4.61
CA ARG A 112 14.01 12.37 -4.33
C ARG A 112 14.48 12.68 -2.90
N ALA A 113 14.20 11.79 -1.93
CA ALA A 113 14.51 11.97 -0.51
C ALA A 113 15.85 11.34 -0.07
N LEU A 114 16.85 11.26 -0.97
CA LEU A 114 18.17 10.69 -0.64
C LEU A 114 18.90 11.44 0.48
N SER A 115 18.82 12.78 0.50
CA SER A 115 19.47 13.61 1.54
C SER A 115 18.80 13.39 2.91
N GLU A 116 17.47 13.34 2.93
CA GLU A 116 16.70 13.04 4.13
C GLU A 116 17.00 11.64 4.66
N THR A 117 17.09 10.67 3.74
CA THR A 117 17.48 9.29 4.06
C THR A 117 18.86 9.23 4.73
N THR A 118 19.85 9.95 4.19
CA THR A 118 21.20 10.01 4.76
C THR A 118 21.19 10.60 6.16
N ARG A 119 20.45 11.70 6.36
CA ARG A 119 20.26 12.32 7.68
C ARG A 119 19.58 11.37 8.68
N LEU A 120 18.49 10.71 8.27
CA LEU A 120 17.77 9.77 9.12
C LEU A 120 18.65 8.56 9.51
N ASN A 121 19.47 8.07 8.60
CA ASN A 121 20.40 6.97 8.89
C ASN A 121 21.47 7.32 9.91
N SER A 122 21.78 8.60 10.14
CA SER A 122 22.66 9.01 11.25
C SER A 122 22.02 8.81 12.63
N LEU A 123 20.73 8.48 12.70
CA LEU A 123 19.99 8.20 13.91
C LEU A 123 19.88 6.70 14.25
N CYS A 124 20.40 5.81 13.39
CA CYS A 124 20.15 4.37 13.47
C CYS A 124 20.53 3.71 14.81
N GLU A 125 21.59 4.20 15.48
CA GLU A 125 22.01 3.66 16.77
C GLU A 125 21.12 4.11 17.96
N LYS A 126 20.21 5.03 17.73
CA LYS A 126 19.41 5.67 18.80
C LYS A 126 17.97 5.13 18.91
N TYR A 127 17.45 4.52 17.84
CA TYR A 127 16.04 4.15 17.77
C TYR A 127 15.86 2.71 17.30
N SER A 128 15.11 1.91 18.07
CA SER A 128 14.86 0.49 17.82
C SER A 128 14.11 0.21 16.50
N VAL A 129 13.45 1.21 15.91
CA VAL A 129 12.76 1.06 14.60
C VAL A 129 13.73 0.55 13.52
N PHE A 130 15.03 0.87 13.62
CA PHE A 130 16.03 0.42 12.66
C PHE A 130 16.31 -1.09 12.74
N ASP A 131 16.07 -1.73 13.87
CA ASP A 131 16.23 -3.18 14.05
C ASP A 131 15.26 -3.99 13.18
N PHE A 132 14.15 -3.35 12.73
CA PHE A 132 13.10 -3.98 11.94
C PHE A 132 13.15 -3.62 10.45
N ILE A 133 14.15 -2.83 10.04
CA ILE A 133 14.34 -2.42 8.64
C ILE A 133 15.74 -2.72 8.14
N GLY A 134 16.41 -3.73 8.73
CA GLY A 134 17.75 -4.16 8.35
C GLY A 134 18.88 -3.22 8.77
N GLY A 135 18.64 -2.33 9.74
CA GLY A 135 19.61 -1.38 10.30
C GLY A 135 19.70 -0.04 9.58
N LYS A 136 19.01 0.13 8.44
CA LYS A 136 19.01 1.38 7.67
C LYS A 136 17.66 1.65 7.02
N ILE A 137 17.21 2.90 7.08
CA ILE A 137 16.06 3.36 6.32
C ILE A 137 16.42 3.53 4.85
N SER A 138 15.51 3.18 3.95
CA SER A 138 15.66 3.33 2.50
C SER A 138 14.94 4.59 2.00
N PRO A 139 15.39 5.25 0.92
CA PRO A 139 14.63 6.31 0.25
C PRO A 139 13.28 5.84 -0.30
N GLU A 140 13.09 4.53 -0.45
CA GLU A 140 11.83 3.92 -0.87
C GLU A 140 10.79 3.82 0.26
N MET A 141 11.16 4.12 1.50
CA MET A 141 10.24 4.19 2.65
C MET A 141 9.55 5.55 2.72
N GLN A 142 8.43 5.62 3.45
CA GLN A 142 7.61 6.84 3.47
C GLN A 142 8.20 7.94 4.35
N ILE A 143 8.82 7.61 5.47
CA ILE A 143 9.34 8.63 6.40
C ILE A 143 10.31 9.62 5.73
N PRO A 144 11.32 9.20 4.95
CA PRO A 144 12.16 10.14 4.20
C PRO A 144 11.36 11.02 3.23
N LYS A 145 10.37 10.44 2.52
CA LYS A 145 9.51 11.16 1.57
C LYS A 145 8.65 12.21 2.27
N LEU A 146 8.11 11.91 3.45
CA LEU A 146 7.36 12.88 4.26
C LEU A 146 8.23 14.06 4.69
N VAL A 147 9.46 13.79 5.14
CA VAL A 147 10.41 14.86 5.50
C VAL A 147 10.73 15.72 4.29
N TRP A 148 10.94 15.10 3.12
CA TRP A 148 11.19 15.81 1.87
C TRP A 148 9.99 16.73 1.49
N ILE A 149 8.76 16.21 1.54
CA ILE A 149 7.54 16.99 1.25
C ILE A 149 7.44 18.18 2.19
N LYS A 150 7.63 17.97 3.49
CA LYS A 150 7.57 19.04 4.49
C LYS A 150 8.57 20.17 4.21
N ASN A 151 9.79 19.80 3.78
CA ASN A 151 10.86 20.76 3.51
C ASN A 151 10.71 21.47 2.17
N ASN A 152 10.26 20.77 1.12
CA ASN A 152 10.28 21.27 -0.27
C ASN A 152 8.91 21.71 -0.79
N LEU A 153 7.82 21.19 -0.22
CA LEU A 153 6.44 21.47 -0.61
C LEU A 153 5.58 21.87 0.61
N PRO A 154 5.92 22.97 1.33
CA PRO A 154 5.24 23.31 2.56
C PRO A 154 3.73 23.61 2.38
N SER A 155 3.32 24.07 1.21
CA SER A 155 1.90 24.28 0.87
C SER A 155 1.16 22.95 0.74
N SER A 156 1.72 21.99 0.04
CA SER A 156 1.18 20.63 -0.08
C SER A 156 1.17 19.91 1.28
N TRP A 157 2.24 20.05 2.08
CA TRP A 157 2.29 19.52 3.44
C TRP A 157 1.13 19.99 4.30
N LYS A 158 0.83 21.31 4.28
CA LYS A 158 -0.27 21.91 5.06
C LYS A 158 -1.65 21.52 4.53
N ARG A 159 -1.79 21.36 3.21
CA ARG A 159 -3.07 21.02 2.57
C ARG A 159 -3.41 19.54 2.70
N THR A 160 -2.40 18.66 2.81
CA THR A 160 -2.61 17.22 2.93
C THR A 160 -3.26 16.85 4.24
N ALA A 161 -4.44 16.25 4.19
CA ALA A 161 -5.12 15.68 5.34
C ALA A 161 -4.76 14.20 5.56
N HIS A 162 -4.42 13.48 4.50
CA HIS A 162 -4.06 12.07 4.60
C HIS A 162 -2.88 11.72 3.68
N PHE A 163 -1.84 11.13 4.28
CA PHE A 163 -0.73 10.49 3.60
C PHE A 163 -0.98 8.99 3.59
N LEU A 164 -1.20 8.42 2.43
CA LEU A 164 -1.61 7.01 2.27
C LEU A 164 -0.62 6.25 1.40
N ASP A 165 -0.38 4.96 1.69
CA ASP A 165 0.14 4.09 0.64
C ASP A 165 -0.91 3.88 -0.44
N LEU A 166 -0.49 3.66 -1.68
CA LEU A 166 -1.41 3.46 -2.80
C LEU A 166 -2.44 2.34 -2.53
N PRO A 167 -2.07 1.15 -1.99
CA PRO A 167 -3.07 0.15 -1.65
C PRO A 167 -4.10 0.65 -0.63
N ASP A 168 -3.68 1.42 0.38
CA ASP A 168 -4.59 2.03 1.37
C ASP A 168 -5.46 3.14 0.75
N TYR A 169 -4.90 3.94 -0.18
CA TYR A 169 -5.68 4.91 -0.95
C TYR A 169 -6.78 4.24 -1.78
N LEU A 170 -6.48 3.12 -2.43
CA LEU A 170 -7.46 2.40 -3.24
C LEU A 170 -8.62 1.86 -2.40
N THR A 171 -8.36 1.35 -1.20
CA THR A 171 -9.42 0.94 -0.27
C THR A 171 -10.20 2.14 0.28
N TYR A 172 -9.53 3.26 0.58
CA TYR A 172 -10.18 4.51 0.95
C TYR A 172 -11.09 5.01 -0.18
N ARG A 173 -10.60 5.09 -1.42
CA ARG A 173 -11.38 5.51 -2.59
C ARG A 173 -12.59 4.61 -2.85
N ALA A 174 -12.45 3.32 -2.57
CA ALA A 174 -13.50 2.32 -2.76
C ALA A 174 -14.58 2.35 -1.66
N THR A 175 -14.23 2.73 -0.43
CA THR A 175 -15.13 2.54 0.74
C THR A 175 -15.44 3.83 1.50
N GLY A 176 -14.66 4.88 1.32
CA GLY A 176 -14.69 6.10 2.14
C GLY A 176 -14.09 5.92 3.54
N ASN A 177 -13.45 4.76 3.84
CA ASN A 177 -12.92 4.43 5.14
C ASN A 177 -11.38 4.56 5.15
N LEU A 178 -10.82 5.15 6.22
CA LEU A 178 -9.38 5.42 6.39
C LEU A 178 -8.63 4.32 7.15
N ASP A 179 -9.20 3.12 7.28
CA ASP A 179 -8.48 1.98 7.85
C ASP A 179 -7.21 1.70 7.05
N ARG A 180 -6.09 1.50 7.74
CA ARG A 180 -4.78 1.27 7.15
C ARG A 180 -4.42 -0.22 7.19
N SER A 181 -3.78 -0.66 6.15
CA SER A 181 -3.24 -2.02 6.08
C SER A 181 -2.03 -2.18 7.02
N LEU A 182 -2.08 -3.22 7.85
CA LEU A 182 -0.94 -3.62 8.66
C LEU A 182 0.31 -3.90 7.81
N CYS A 183 0.13 -4.46 6.61
CA CYS A 183 1.21 -4.69 5.65
C CYS A 183 1.92 -3.39 5.27
N SER A 184 1.18 -2.40 4.77
CA SER A 184 1.73 -1.12 4.31
C SER A 184 2.48 -0.41 5.43
N LEU A 185 1.85 -0.26 6.60
CA LEU A 185 2.43 0.49 7.71
C LEU A 185 3.68 -0.16 8.27
N THR A 186 3.66 -1.48 8.46
CA THR A 186 4.80 -2.21 9.00
C THR A 186 5.98 -2.21 8.03
N CYS A 187 5.72 -2.38 6.73
CA CYS A 187 6.80 -2.50 5.75
C CYS A 187 7.42 -1.16 5.33
N LYS A 188 6.64 -0.06 5.32
CA LYS A 188 7.07 1.20 4.70
C LYS A 188 7.09 2.41 5.64
N TRP A 189 6.38 2.36 6.78
CA TRP A 189 6.18 3.52 7.66
C TRP A 189 6.90 3.43 8.99
N THR A 190 7.75 2.42 9.20
CA THR A 190 8.40 2.16 10.51
C THR A 190 7.40 1.93 11.65
N TYR A 191 6.19 1.47 11.34
CA TYR A 191 5.18 1.11 12.33
C TYR A 191 5.51 -0.25 12.96
N LEU A 192 5.61 -0.31 14.27
CA LEU A 192 5.95 -1.54 15.01
C LEU A 192 4.68 -2.23 15.53
N SER A 193 4.04 -3.01 14.67
CA SER A 193 2.77 -3.66 14.97
C SER A 193 2.81 -4.57 16.21
N HIS A 194 3.94 -5.18 16.51
CA HIS A 194 4.13 -6.02 17.70
C HIS A 194 4.24 -5.22 19.01
N GLU A 195 4.43 -3.91 18.95
CA GLU A 195 4.40 -3.00 20.10
C GLU A 195 3.02 -2.37 20.32
N ALA A 196 2.14 -2.46 19.32
CA ALA A 196 0.77 -1.95 19.43
C ALA A 196 -0.02 -2.73 20.48
N LYS A 197 -0.74 -2.00 21.35
CA LYS A 197 -1.65 -2.54 22.38
C LYS A 197 -3.04 -1.97 22.16
N SER A 198 -4.01 -2.43 22.95
CA SER A 198 -5.42 -2.02 22.83
C SER A 198 -5.64 -0.49 22.80
N ASN A 199 -4.75 0.28 23.43
CA ASN A 199 -4.86 1.73 23.56
C ASN A 199 -3.58 2.48 23.11
N GLU A 200 -2.63 1.79 22.52
CA GLU A 200 -1.36 2.37 22.06
C GLU A 200 -1.08 1.90 20.65
N LEU A 201 -0.86 2.84 19.74
CA LEU A 201 -0.46 2.55 18.36
C LEU A 201 1.03 2.20 18.30
N GLY A 202 1.44 1.43 17.31
CA GLY A 202 2.84 1.06 17.08
C GLY A 202 3.71 2.17 16.46
N TRP A 203 3.28 3.44 16.55
CA TRP A 203 4.08 4.59 16.11
C TRP A 203 5.14 4.96 17.16
N HIS A 204 6.36 5.21 16.70
CA HIS A 204 7.47 5.67 17.53
C HIS A 204 7.51 7.20 17.57
N SER A 205 6.87 7.84 18.57
CA SER A 205 6.81 9.30 18.72
C SER A 205 8.19 9.95 18.76
N ASP A 206 9.14 9.39 19.54
CA ASP A 206 10.49 9.92 19.66
C ASP A 206 11.25 9.90 18.33
N PHE A 207 11.10 8.85 17.55
CA PHE A 207 11.70 8.78 16.21
C PHE A 207 11.08 9.78 15.25
N LEU A 208 9.75 9.91 15.24
CA LEU A 208 9.05 10.90 14.39
C LEU A 208 9.45 12.34 14.77
N ASN A 209 9.59 12.64 16.05
CA ASN A 209 10.10 13.93 16.54
C ASN A 209 11.53 14.19 16.03
N ALA A 210 12.42 13.21 16.17
CA ALA A 210 13.81 13.31 15.67
C ALA A 210 13.88 13.40 14.14
N ALA A 211 12.91 12.82 13.44
CA ALA A 211 12.76 12.94 12.00
C ALA A 211 12.24 14.30 11.53
N ASN A 212 11.89 15.23 12.43
CA ASN A 212 11.24 16.52 12.15
C ASN A 212 9.78 16.36 11.68
N LEU A 213 9.09 15.31 12.17
CA LEU A 213 7.69 15.00 11.88
C LEU A 213 6.81 15.04 13.15
N GLY A 214 7.21 15.79 14.16
CA GLY A 214 6.51 15.90 15.45
C GLY A 214 5.05 16.35 15.33
N GLU A 215 4.71 17.17 14.32
CA GLU A 215 3.33 17.56 14.03
C GLU A 215 2.40 16.34 13.88
N LEU A 216 2.89 15.24 13.28
CA LEU A 216 2.10 14.02 13.13
C LEU A 216 1.81 13.34 14.47
N VAL A 217 2.72 13.52 15.46
CA VAL A 217 2.53 13.03 16.83
C VAL A 217 1.52 13.94 17.55
N ASP A 218 1.68 15.27 17.43
CA ASP A 218 0.80 16.27 18.06
C ASP A 218 -0.65 16.16 17.57
N GLU A 219 -0.85 15.69 16.32
CA GLU A 219 -2.14 15.45 15.69
C GLU A 219 -2.68 14.02 15.95
N ASP A 220 -2.09 13.28 16.90
CA ASP A 220 -2.48 11.90 17.21
C ASP A 220 -2.48 10.97 15.97
N TYR A 221 -1.49 11.16 15.08
CA TYR A 221 -1.26 10.35 13.86
C TYR A 221 -2.42 10.35 12.84
N ILE A 222 -3.37 11.27 12.94
CA ILE A 222 -4.58 11.29 12.08
C ILE A 222 -4.24 11.31 10.60
N ARG A 223 -3.16 12.00 10.21
CA ARG A 223 -2.73 12.08 8.81
C ARG A 223 -2.03 10.83 8.29
N ILE A 224 -1.52 9.96 9.17
CA ILE A 224 -0.75 8.76 8.79
C ILE A 224 -1.41 7.44 9.20
N GLY A 225 -2.44 7.49 10.04
CA GLY A 225 -3.30 6.35 10.38
C GLY A 225 -3.42 6.06 11.86
N GLN A 226 -4.66 6.02 12.33
CA GLN A 226 -5.05 5.70 13.70
C GLN A 226 -5.68 4.31 13.82
N THR A 227 -6.28 3.81 12.75
CA THR A 227 -6.90 2.47 12.72
C THR A 227 -6.12 1.58 11.77
N VAL A 228 -5.53 0.53 12.32
CA VAL A 228 -4.70 -0.44 11.58
C VAL A 228 -5.35 -1.80 11.64
N ARG A 229 -5.49 -2.46 10.48
CA ARG A 229 -6.16 -3.76 10.37
C ARG A 229 -5.31 -4.79 9.64
N PRO A 230 -5.46 -6.07 9.99
CA PRO A 230 -4.89 -7.18 9.22
C PRO A 230 -5.41 -7.20 7.78
N MET A 231 -4.56 -7.63 6.85
CA MET A 231 -4.91 -7.77 5.44
C MET A 231 -6.08 -8.75 5.25
N GLY A 232 -6.95 -8.43 4.30
CA GLY A 232 -8.11 -9.25 3.95
C GLY A 232 -9.32 -9.13 4.89
N GLU A 233 -9.20 -8.48 6.04
CA GLU A 233 -10.37 -8.14 6.85
C GLU A 233 -11.32 -7.20 6.09
N SER A 234 -12.63 -7.37 6.30
CA SER A 234 -13.61 -6.52 5.60
C SER A 234 -13.60 -5.09 6.14
N ILE A 235 -13.48 -4.11 5.22
CA ILE A 235 -13.52 -2.68 5.57
C ILE A 235 -14.95 -2.17 5.57
N GLY A 236 -15.37 -1.57 6.68
CA GLY A 236 -16.62 -0.83 6.80
C GLY A 236 -17.84 -1.52 6.16
N GLY A 237 -18.65 -0.75 5.45
CA GLY A 237 -19.83 -1.24 4.72
C GLY A 237 -19.52 -1.92 3.37
N GLY A 238 -18.27 -1.96 2.93
CA GLY A 238 -17.88 -2.36 1.58
C GLY A 238 -17.89 -1.18 0.60
N LEU A 239 -18.07 -1.44 -0.69
CA LEU A 239 -18.06 -0.39 -1.73
C LEU A 239 -19.09 0.71 -1.44
N CYS A 240 -18.63 1.95 -1.44
CA CYS A 240 -19.51 3.13 -1.37
C CYS A 240 -20.26 3.34 -2.69
N ASP A 241 -21.30 4.18 -2.67
CA ASP A 241 -22.17 4.43 -3.84
C ASP A 241 -21.39 4.86 -5.09
N LEU A 242 -20.45 5.79 -4.91
CA LEU A 242 -19.65 6.33 -6.00
C LEU A 242 -18.76 5.25 -6.63
N ALA A 243 -17.96 4.56 -5.81
CA ALA A 243 -17.06 3.52 -6.28
C ALA A 243 -17.81 2.34 -6.89
N ALA A 244 -18.93 1.93 -6.30
CA ALA A 244 -19.78 0.88 -6.85
C ALA A 244 -20.30 1.23 -8.26
N LYS A 245 -20.73 2.49 -8.45
CA LYS A 245 -21.18 2.99 -9.76
C LYS A 245 -20.02 3.01 -10.77
N GLU A 246 -18.85 3.51 -10.41
CA GLU A 246 -17.67 3.61 -11.28
C GLU A 246 -17.13 2.23 -11.69
N LEU A 247 -17.03 1.30 -10.75
CA LEU A 247 -16.60 -0.08 -10.99
C LEU A 247 -17.70 -0.93 -11.65
N GLY A 248 -18.96 -0.44 -11.62
CA GLY A 248 -20.13 -1.16 -12.10
C GLY A 248 -20.45 -2.40 -11.27
N LEU A 249 -20.26 -2.32 -9.98
CA LEU A 249 -20.53 -3.37 -8.99
C LEU A 249 -21.70 -2.96 -8.09
N LYS A 250 -22.10 -3.83 -7.18
CA LYS A 250 -23.13 -3.52 -6.19
C LYS A 250 -22.54 -2.70 -5.03
N VAL A 251 -23.30 -1.70 -4.59
CA VAL A 251 -23.04 -1.00 -3.32
C VAL A 251 -22.99 -2.02 -2.19
N GLY A 252 -22.03 -1.87 -1.28
CA GLY A 252 -21.83 -2.78 -0.16
C GLY A 252 -21.12 -4.10 -0.52
N THR A 253 -20.70 -4.32 -1.79
CA THR A 253 -19.79 -5.42 -2.11
C THR A 253 -18.58 -5.33 -1.18
N LYS A 254 -18.23 -6.43 -0.51
CA LYS A 254 -17.17 -6.43 0.49
C LYS A 254 -15.82 -6.04 -0.10
N VAL A 255 -15.09 -5.21 0.61
CA VAL A 255 -13.71 -4.80 0.27
C VAL A 255 -12.80 -5.30 1.38
N GLY A 256 -11.76 -6.04 1.02
CA GLY A 256 -10.74 -6.48 1.95
C GLY A 256 -9.70 -5.37 2.21
N VAL A 257 -9.15 -5.33 3.44
CA VAL A 257 -7.95 -4.53 3.74
C VAL A 257 -6.86 -4.91 2.76
N SER A 258 -6.23 -3.92 2.16
CA SER A 258 -5.26 -4.07 1.07
C SER A 258 -3.92 -4.68 1.52
N ILE A 259 -3.09 -4.97 0.53
CA ILE A 259 -1.74 -5.50 0.73
C ILE A 259 -0.79 -4.88 -0.32
N ILE A 260 0.50 -4.85 -0.04
CA ILE A 260 1.52 -4.47 -1.03
C ILE A 260 1.61 -5.58 -2.10
N ASP A 261 1.73 -5.21 -3.39
CA ASP A 261 1.75 -6.13 -4.55
C ASP A 261 2.75 -7.28 -4.40
N ALA A 262 3.98 -6.98 -4.01
CA ALA A 262 5.00 -7.99 -3.77
C ALA A 262 4.61 -8.97 -2.64
N HIS A 263 3.91 -8.50 -1.59
CA HIS A 263 3.43 -9.36 -0.51
C HIS A 263 2.22 -10.21 -0.95
N ALA A 264 1.33 -9.66 -1.79
CA ALA A 264 0.25 -10.44 -2.42
C ALA A 264 0.83 -11.59 -3.25
N GLY A 265 1.83 -11.30 -4.09
CA GLY A 265 2.60 -12.31 -4.81
C GLY A 265 3.26 -13.33 -3.88
N GLY A 266 3.84 -12.85 -2.76
CA GLY A 266 4.43 -13.69 -1.72
C GLY A 266 3.44 -14.69 -1.12
N ILE A 267 2.24 -14.24 -0.76
CA ILE A 267 1.16 -15.11 -0.25
C ILE A 267 0.79 -16.18 -1.29
N GLY A 268 0.61 -15.76 -2.56
CA GLY A 268 0.28 -16.68 -3.65
C GLY A 268 1.33 -17.78 -3.84
N MET A 269 2.61 -17.41 -3.75
CA MET A 269 3.74 -18.35 -3.91
C MET A 269 3.93 -19.26 -2.68
N LEU A 270 3.93 -18.69 -1.49
CA LEU A 270 4.18 -19.42 -0.25
C LEU A 270 2.99 -20.31 0.13
N GLY A 271 1.76 -19.85 -0.13
CA GLY A 271 0.52 -20.55 0.21
C GLY A 271 0.16 -21.71 -0.70
N MET A 272 0.86 -21.90 -1.83
CA MET A 272 0.58 -22.98 -2.77
C MET A 272 0.71 -24.36 -2.08
N SER A 273 -0.41 -25.11 -2.02
CA SER A 273 -0.42 -26.48 -1.55
C SER A 273 0.03 -27.45 -2.67
N GLN A 274 0.85 -28.44 -2.34
CA GLN A 274 1.12 -29.57 -3.21
C GLN A 274 0.38 -30.78 -2.68
N GLY A 275 -0.52 -31.35 -3.49
CA GLY A 275 -1.28 -32.55 -3.13
C GLY A 275 -2.21 -32.37 -1.91
N GLY A 276 -2.71 -31.16 -1.65
CA GLY A 276 -3.64 -30.87 -0.56
C GLY A 276 -2.99 -30.77 0.83
N GLN A 277 -1.66 -30.86 0.93
CA GLN A 277 -0.96 -30.70 2.20
C GLN A 277 -0.68 -29.22 2.49
N CYS A 278 -0.87 -28.80 3.74
CA CYS A 278 -0.49 -27.47 4.20
C CYS A 278 1.03 -27.30 4.08
N PRO A 279 1.51 -26.19 3.47
CA PRO A 279 2.93 -25.97 3.30
C PRO A 279 3.66 -25.72 4.63
N ASP A 280 4.90 -26.18 4.74
CA ASP A 280 5.80 -25.74 5.80
C ASP A 280 6.39 -24.37 5.38
N TRP A 281 5.83 -23.31 5.93
CA TRP A 281 6.17 -21.90 5.64
C TRP A 281 7.64 -21.57 5.94
N ASN A 282 8.23 -22.21 6.98
CA ASN A 282 9.63 -21.97 7.37
C ASN A 282 10.66 -22.48 6.33
N ARG A 283 10.21 -23.27 5.36
CA ARG A 283 11.07 -23.91 4.33
C ARG A 283 10.81 -23.38 2.93
N ARG A 284 10.07 -22.27 2.80
CA ARG A 284 9.73 -21.66 1.51
C ARG A 284 10.31 -20.28 1.40
N LEU A 285 10.73 -19.93 0.20
CA LEU A 285 11.16 -18.59 -0.19
C LEU A 285 10.37 -18.18 -1.42
N ALA A 286 9.68 -17.06 -1.37
CA ALA A 286 9.07 -16.45 -2.54
C ALA A 286 10.08 -15.55 -3.24
N LEU A 287 10.19 -15.71 -4.55
CA LEU A 287 10.99 -14.87 -5.44
C LEU A 287 10.04 -14.06 -6.32
N ILE A 288 9.97 -12.76 -6.08
CA ILE A 288 9.15 -11.84 -6.86
C ILE A 288 10.09 -11.07 -7.78
N GLY A 289 10.05 -11.37 -9.08
CA GLY A 289 10.89 -10.73 -10.09
C GLY A 289 10.10 -9.70 -10.90
N GLY A 290 10.66 -8.51 -11.04
CA GLY A 290 10.12 -7.41 -11.83
C GLY A 290 11.24 -6.44 -12.21
N THR A 291 10.99 -5.14 -12.16
CA THR A 291 12.02 -4.09 -12.28
C THR A 291 13.11 -4.26 -11.22
N SER A 292 12.72 -4.73 -10.04
CA SER A 292 13.61 -5.20 -8.98
C SER A 292 13.23 -6.64 -8.60
N SER A 293 14.05 -7.28 -7.75
CA SER A 293 13.78 -8.61 -7.21
C SER A 293 13.53 -8.51 -5.71
N CYS A 294 12.43 -9.07 -5.26
CA CYS A 294 12.07 -9.16 -3.86
C CYS A 294 12.12 -10.62 -3.41
N HIS A 295 12.85 -10.90 -2.33
CA HIS A 295 12.97 -12.24 -1.75
C HIS A 295 12.28 -12.23 -0.39
N MET A 296 11.25 -13.04 -0.23
CA MET A 296 10.41 -13.05 0.96
C MET A 296 10.36 -14.42 1.60
N ALA A 297 10.54 -14.46 2.90
CA ALA A 297 10.39 -15.66 3.72
C ALA A 297 9.49 -15.37 4.92
N VAL A 298 8.86 -16.40 5.46
CA VAL A 298 8.08 -16.39 6.70
C VAL A 298 8.83 -17.21 7.73
N ALA A 299 8.81 -16.77 8.98
CA ALA A 299 9.37 -17.50 10.10
C ALA A 299 8.42 -17.45 11.29
N SER A 300 8.32 -18.56 12.05
CA SER A 300 7.54 -18.64 13.29
C SER A 300 8.18 -17.86 14.45
N GLU A 301 9.47 -17.54 14.33
CA GLU A 301 10.23 -16.81 15.34
C GLU A 301 10.89 -15.58 14.74
N ARG A 302 11.04 -14.53 15.55
CA ARG A 302 11.76 -13.32 15.18
C ARG A 302 13.20 -13.63 14.76
N ARG A 303 13.59 -13.24 13.53
CA ARG A 303 14.95 -13.36 13.00
C ARG A 303 15.39 -12.04 12.39
N ALA A 304 16.15 -11.26 13.13
CA ALA A 304 16.78 -10.04 12.60
C ALA A 304 18.05 -10.42 11.82
N ILE A 305 18.13 -10.01 10.56
CA ILE A 305 19.28 -10.26 9.69
C ILE A 305 19.77 -8.90 9.19
N PRO A 306 21.02 -8.49 9.47
CA PRO A 306 21.56 -7.22 8.99
C PRO A 306 21.44 -7.08 7.47
N GLY A 307 20.90 -5.94 7.01
CA GLY A 307 20.68 -5.65 5.59
C GLY A 307 19.42 -6.29 4.98
N VAL A 308 18.65 -7.07 5.74
CA VAL A 308 17.36 -7.60 5.32
C VAL A 308 16.25 -6.85 6.03
N TRP A 309 15.27 -6.34 5.27
CA TRP A 309 14.09 -5.69 5.83
C TRP A 309 13.24 -6.67 6.62
N GLY A 310 12.82 -6.27 7.79
CA GLY A 310 12.14 -7.10 8.76
C GLY A 310 13.03 -7.41 9.99
N PRO A 311 12.60 -8.32 10.86
CA PRO A 311 11.35 -9.10 10.76
C PRO A 311 10.10 -8.24 10.97
N TYR A 312 9.12 -8.41 10.11
CA TYR A 312 7.83 -7.73 10.19
C TYR A 312 6.80 -8.65 10.85
N TYR A 313 6.11 -8.16 11.88
CA TYR A 313 5.09 -8.94 12.55
C TYR A 313 3.77 -8.89 11.78
N SER A 314 3.29 -10.06 11.34
CA SER A 314 2.00 -10.24 10.66
C SER A 314 1.76 -9.29 9.47
N ALA A 315 2.82 -9.02 8.68
CA ALA A 315 2.75 -8.09 7.55
C ALA A 315 2.41 -8.77 6.21
N MET A 316 2.37 -10.09 6.18
CA MET A 316 2.04 -10.88 5.00
C MET A 316 1.13 -12.07 5.35
N VAL A 317 1.36 -12.73 6.45
CA VAL A 317 0.59 -13.88 6.95
C VAL A 317 0.46 -13.80 8.46
#